data_a9470c0fff79ae01f1277f33af48638f
#
_entry.id   a9470c0fff79ae01f1277f33af48638f
#
_cell.length_a   1.000
_cell.length_b   1.000
_cell.length_c   1.000
_cell.angle_alpha   90.00
_cell.angle_beta   90.00
_cell.angle_gamma   90.00
#
_symmetry.space_group_name_H-M   'P 1'
#
loop_
_entity.id
_entity.type
_entity.pdbx_description
1 polymer ?
#
loop_
_entity_poly.entity_id
_entity_poly.type
_entity_poly.pdbx_seq_one_letter_code
_entity_poly.pdbx_strand_id
1 'polypeptide(L)'
;MTSTTKTDSAIDYENPWLCEGSTFTSDDIGDFFGFVYRITNLQTSKQYIGRKYFWAFRTPKGKKRKQKQESDWKKYYGSCPELKEDLKLYGKLQFKREIISLHTTKGQCNYEETRQLFINNVLTEATNDGTPAYYNSN
;
A
#
# COMPACT_ATOMS: atom_id res chain seq x y z
N MET A 1 -5.36 -21.20 -18.84
CA MET A 1 -5.59 -20.40 -17.61
C MET A 1 -4.40 -19.54 -17.33
N THR A 2 -4.40 -18.41 -17.96
CA THR A 2 -3.29 -17.47 -17.80
C THR A 2 -3.18 -16.94 -16.38
N SER A 3 -4.32 -16.72 -15.72
CA SER A 3 -4.30 -16.19 -14.36
C SER A 3 -3.63 -17.18 -13.39
N THR A 4 -3.85 -18.48 -13.57
CA THR A 4 -3.22 -19.48 -12.71
C THR A 4 -1.71 -19.44 -12.88
N THR A 5 -1.24 -19.40 -14.13
CA THR A 5 0.18 -19.33 -14.41
C THR A 5 0.80 -18.08 -13.81
N LYS A 6 0.14 -16.93 -14.01
CA LYS A 6 0.61 -15.67 -13.43
C LYS A 6 0.67 -15.76 -11.90
N THR A 7 -0.37 -16.31 -11.29
CA THR A 7 -0.42 -16.43 -9.85
C THR A 7 0.73 -17.28 -9.32
N ASP A 8 0.98 -18.41 -9.95
CA ASP A 8 2.00 -19.34 -9.48
C ASP A 8 3.41 -18.80 -9.69
N SER A 9 3.67 -18.18 -10.85
CA SER A 9 5.02 -17.77 -11.20
C SER A 9 5.34 -16.34 -10.80
N ALA A 10 4.33 -15.48 -10.63
CA ALA A 10 4.55 -14.06 -10.40
C ALA A 10 4.45 -13.67 -8.94
N ILE A 11 4.02 -14.56 -8.05
CA ILE A 11 3.99 -14.27 -6.62
C ILE A 11 5.42 -14.42 -6.10
N ASP A 12 6.09 -13.29 -5.96
CA ASP A 12 7.48 -13.27 -5.52
C ASP A 12 7.65 -12.58 -4.16
N TYR A 13 6.55 -12.33 -3.47
CA TYR A 13 6.63 -11.69 -2.17
C TYR A 13 5.41 -12.07 -1.33
N GLU A 14 5.59 -11.96 -0.01
CA GLU A 14 4.60 -12.39 0.97
C GLU A 14 3.46 -11.41 1.09
N ASN A 15 2.25 -11.92 1.27
CA ASN A 15 1.04 -11.14 1.48
C ASN A 15 0.90 -10.02 0.42
N PRO A 16 0.76 -10.41 -0.86
CA PRO A 16 0.85 -9.44 -1.95
C PRO A 16 -0.22 -8.35 -1.90
N TRP A 17 0.12 -7.19 -2.46
CA TRP A 17 -0.85 -6.16 -2.73
C TRP A 17 -1.87 -6.68 -3.74
N LEU A 18 -3.14 -6.38 -3.52
CA LEU A 18 -4.22 -6.77 -4.42
C LEU A 18 -4.72 -5.54 -5.18
N CYS A 19 -4.87 -5.69 -6.48
CA CYS A 19 -5.47 -4.68 -7.33
C CYS A 19 -6.67 -5.32 -7.99
N GLU A 20 -7.86 -4.82 -7.69
CA GLU A 20 -9.12 -5.39 -8.15
C GLU A 20 -9.19 -6.90 -7.89
N GLY A 21 -8.71 -7.30 -6.72
CA GLY A 21 -8.76 -8.69 -6.28
C GLY A 21 -7.64 -9.57 -6.78
N SER A 22 -6.76 -9.08 -7.64
CA SER A 22 -5.65 -9.86 -8.20
C SER A 22 -4.31 -9.39 -7.64
N THR A 23 -3.39 -10.33 -7.50
CA THR A 23 -2.04 -10.03 -7.04
C THR A 23 -1.35 -9.04 -7.99
N PHE A 24 -0.79 -7.99 -7.41
CA PHE A 24 -0.05 -6.99 -8.17
C PHE A 24 1.45 -7.29 -8.09
N THR A 25 2.10 -7.33 -9.26
CA THR A 25 3.52 -7.69 -9.35
C THR A 25 4.31 -6.58 -10.03
N SER A 26 5.63 -6.70 -10.02
CA SER A 26 6.49 -5.74 -10.71
C SER A 26 6.15 -5.62 -12.20
N ASP A 27 5.70 -6.70 -12.82
CA ASP A 27 5.31 -6.67 -14.22
C ASP A 27 4.08 -5.81 -14.48
N ASP A 28 3.29 -5.56 -13.45
CA ASP A 28 2.06 -4.77 -13.58
C ASP A 28 2.30 -3.26 -13.43
N ILE A 29 3.50 -2.85 -13.03
CA ILE A 29 3.80 -1.43 -12.80
C ILE A 29 3.63 -0.59 -14.06
N GLY A 30 4.14 -1.07 -15.20
CA GLY A 30 4.05 -0.33 -16.45
C GLY A 30 4.53 1.10 -16.29
N ASP A 31 3.71 2.05 -16.72
CA ASP A 31 4.03 3.48 -16.64
C ASP A 31 3.59 4.13 -15.33
N PHE A 32 3.01 3.36 -14.41
CA PHE A 32 2.56 3.93 -13.16
C PHE A 32 3.75 4.31 -12.27
N PHE A 33 3.64 5.44 -11.60
CA PHE A 33 4.68 5.91 -10.70
C PHE A 33 4.40 5.53 -9.25
N GLY A 34 3.14 5.51 -8.87
CA GLY A 34 2.75 5.20 -7.50
C GLY A 34 1.30 4.78 -7.38
N PHE A 35 0.89 4.51 -6.17
CA PHE A 35 -0.47 4.05 -5.91
C PHE A 35 -0.98 4.59 -4.58
N VAL A 36 -2.30 4.70 -4.50
CA VAL A 36 -3.00 4.96 -3.25
C VAL A 36 -3.56 3.63 -2.79
N TYR A 37 -3.47 3.37 -1.49
CA TYR A 37 -3.78 2.05 -0.97
C TYR A 37 -4.62 2.11 0.30
N ARG A 38 -5.21 0.96 0.62
CA ARG A 38 -5.88 0.72 1.88
C ARG A 38 -5.30 -0.55 2.49
N ILE A 39 -4.94 -0.46 3.76
CA ILE A 39 -4.54 -1.63 4.54
C ILE A 39 -5.62 -1.84 5.60
N THR A 40 -6.11 -3.07 5.69
CA THR A 40 -7.18 -3.43 6.62
C THR A 40 -6.68 -4.50 7.59
N ASN A 41 -6.80 -4.22 8.88
CA ASN A 41 -6.57 -5.22 9.91
C ASN A 41 -7.80 -6.13 9.94
N LEU A 42 -7.65 -7.37 9.51
CA LEU A 42 -8.78 -8.30 9.38
C LEU A 42 -9.35 -8.72 10.73
N GLN A 43 -8.59 -8.56 11.81
CA GLN A 43 -9.08 -8.89 13.15
C GLN A 43 -9.94 -7.80 13.75
N THR A 44 -9.62 -6.55 13.48
CA THR A 44 -10.30 -5.40 14.11
C THR A 44 -11.10 -4.57 13.13
N SER A 45 -10.93 -4.78 11.83
CA SER A 45 -11.51 -3.99 10.74
C SER A 45 -10.94 -2.57 10.66
N LYS A 46 -9.93 -2.24 11.46
CA LYS A 46 -9.33 -0.91 11.43
C LYS A 46 -8.51 -0.76 10.17
N GLN A 47 -8.57 0.42 9.54
CA GLN A 47 -7.99 0.65 8.22
C GLN A 47 -6.97 1.78 8.23
N TYR A 48 -6.13 1.78 7.22
CA TYR A 48 -5.16 2.84 6.98
C TYR A 48 -5.15 3.16 5.49
N ILE A 49 -5.24 4.44 5.13
CA ILE A 49 -5.15 4.88 3.74
C ILE A 49 -3.86 5.67 3.59
N GLY A 50 -3.10 5.36 2.55
CA GLY A 50 -1.85 6.05 2.29
C GLY A 50 -1.48 5.97 0.83
N ARG A 51 -0.28 6.44 0.53
CA ARG A 51 0.28 6.34 -0.81
C ARG A 51 1.68 5.76 -0.75
N LYS A 52 2.11 5.18 -1.87
CA LYS A 52 3.47 4.65 -2.00
C LYS A 52 3.89 4.79 -3.44
N TYR A 53 5.15 5.12 -3.66
CA TYR A 53 5.70 5.18 -5.00
C TYR A 53 6.42 3.88 -5.31
N PHE A 54 6.27 3.42 -6.55
CA PHE A 54 6.97 2.22 -7.01
C PHE A 54 8.47 2.47 -7.16
N TRP A 55 8.85 3.70 -7.43
CA TRP A 55 10.21 4.04 -7.79
C TRP A 55 10.86 4.95 -6.77
N ALA A 56 12.14 4.70 -6.54
CA ALA A 56 12.98 5.55 -5.72
C ALA A 56 14.18 5.97 -6.56
N PHE A 57 14.71 7.14 -6.26
CA PHE A 57 15.90 7.64 -6.95
C PHE A 57 17.02 7.68 -5.91
N ARG A 58 17.99 6.78 -6.07
CA ARG A 58 19.07 6.62 -5.12
C ARG A 58 20.39 6.57 -5.85
N THR A 59 21.46 6.99 -5.16
CA THR A 59 22.80 6.84 -5.67
C THR A 59 23.31 5.48 -5.21
N PRO A 60 23.49 4.52 -6.13
CA PRO A 60 24.00 3.20 -5.74
C PRO A 60 25.43 3.32 -5.21
N LYS A 61 25.83 2.35 -4.40
CA LYS A 61 27.18 2.31 -3.87
C LYS A 61 28.19 2.30 -5.03
N GLY A 62 29.18 3.18 -4.95
CA GLY A 62 30.21 3.29 -5.98
C GLY A 62 29.81 4.10 -7.20
N LYS A 63 28.61 4.67 -7.22
CA LYS A 63 28.14 5.52 -8.32
C LYS A 63 28.04 6.97 -7.86
N LYS A 64 28.08 7.91 -8.82
CA LYS A 64 28.02 9.34 -8.50
C LYS A 64 26.64 9.94 -8.73
N ARG A 65 25.79 9.31 -9.54
CA ARG A 65 24.50 9.82 -9.92
C ARG A 65 23.37 8.99 -9.33
N LYS A 66 22.26 9.65 -9.02
CA LYS A 66 21.05 8.96 -8.63
C LYS A 66 20.53 8.12 -9.78
N GLN A 67 20.06 6.93 -9.47
CA GLN A 67 19.47 6.04 -10.45
C GLN A 67 18.07 5.65 -10.01
N LYS A 68 17.20 5.43 -10.99
CA LYS A 68 15.85 4.96 -10.75
C LYS A 68 15.90 3.49 -10.32
N GLN A 69 15.33 3.21 -9.17
CA GLN A 69 15.31 1.84 -8.62
C GLN A 69 13.91 1.56 -8.10
N GLU A 70 13.51 0.29 -8.16
CA GLU A 70 12.25 -0.11 -7.57
C GLU A 70 12.34 0.09 -6.05
N SER A 71 11.30 0.69 -5.47
CA SER A 71 11.26 0.96 -4.04
C SER A 71 10.95 -0.32 -3.25
N ASP A 72 10.81 -0.20 -1.94
CA ASP A 72 10.44 -1.32 -1.07
C ASP A 72 8.92 -1.55 -1.01
N TRP A 73 8.19 -1.18 -2.06
CA TRP A 73 6.73 -1.22 -2.05
C TRP A 73 6.17 -2.61 -1.74
N LYS A 74 6.86 -3.67 -2.13
CA LYS A 74 6.39 -5.04 -1.89
C LYS A 74 6.34 -5.39 -0.41
N LYS A 75 7.22 -4.81 0.38
CA LYS A 75 7.31 -5.07 1.82
C LYS A 75 6.63 -3.98 2.65
N TYR A 76 6.09 -2.97 2.01
CA TYR A 76 5.61 -1.78 2.68
C TYR A 76 4.23 -1.98 3.30
N TYR A 77 4.09 -1.60 4.57
CA TYR A 77 2.82 -1.67 5.31
C TYR A 77 2.48 -0.32 5.93
N GLY A 78 2.87 0.77 5.28
CA GLY A 78 2.59 2.10 5.80
C GLY A 78 3.64 2.58 6.78
N SER A 79 3.48 3.82 7.25
CA SER A 79 4.46 4.46 8.13
C SER A 79 3.89 4.78 9.51
N CYS A 80 2.64 4.44 9.77
CA CYS A 80 1.97 4.77 11.04
C CYS A 80 2.51 3.90 12.17
N PRO A 81 2.96 4.48 13.30
CA PRO A 81 3.49 3.70 14.41
C PRO A 81 2.49 2.71 15.00
N GLU A 82 1.23 3.12 15.16
CA GLU A 82 0.20 2.24 15.69
C GLU A 82 -0.03 1.03 14.78
N LEU A 83 -0.06 1.27 13.48
CA LEU A 83 -0.20 0.18 12.52
C LEU A 83 0.98 -0.79 12.60
N LYS A 84 2.20 -0.25 12.76
CA LYS A 84 3.38 -1.10 12.89
C LYS A 84 3.33 -1.96 14.14
N GLU A 85 2.82 -1.44 15.24
CA GLU A 85 2.64 -2.23 16.45
C GLU A 85 1.65 -3.36 16.25
N ASP A 86 0.53 -3.07 15.58
CA ASP A 86 -0.49 -4.07 15.31
C ASP A 86 0.03 -5.14 14.34
N LEU A 87 0.92 -4.77 13.41
CA LEU A 87 1.54 -5.76 12.53
C LEU A 87 2.34 -6.78 13.33
N LYS A 88 3.01 -6.34 14.39
CA LYS A 88 3.75 -7.25 15.26
C LYS A 88 2.81 -8.10 16.11
N LEU A 89 1.73 -7.49 16.59
CA LEU A 89 0.80 -8.16 17.48
C LEU A 89 -0.03 -9.22 16.77
N TYR A 90 -0.58 -8.90 15.61
CA TYR A 90 -1.48 -9.79 14.88
C TYR A 90 -0.81 -10.61 13.81
N GLY A 91 0.37 -10.17 13.34
CA GLY A 91 1.06 -10.81 12.22
C GLY A 91 0.65 -10.22 10.88
N LYS A 92 1.60 -10.14 9.97
CA LYS A 92 1.39 -9.48 8.67
C LYS A 92 0.29 -10.11 7.84
N LEU A 93 0.09 -11.42 7.95
CA LEU A 93 -0.91 -12.12 7.16
C LEU A 93 -2.33 -11.79 7.58
N GLN A 94 -2.51 -11.14 8.73
CA GLN A 94 -3.82 -10.68 9.18
C GLN A 94 -4.20 -9.31 8.62
N PHE A 95 -3.36 -8.77 7.73
CA PHE A 95 -3.58 -7.46 7.13
C PHE A 95 -3.77 -7.62 5.63
N LYS A 96 -4.88 -7.08 5.12
CA LYS A 96 -5.16 -7.08 3.68
C LYS A 96 -4.63 -5.77 3.10
N ARG A 97 -3.83 -5.87 2.05
CA ARG A 97 -3.28 -4.70 1.37
C ARG A 97 -3.91 -4.57 0.00
N GLU A 98 -4.60 -3.46 -0.22
CA GLU A 98 -5.34 -3.24 -1.47
C GLU A 98 -4.89 -1.94 -2.13
N ILE A 99 -4.70 -2.00 -3.44
CA ILE A 99 -4.43 -0.82 -4.25
C ILE A 99 -5.77 -0.23 -4.65
N ILE A 100 -6.02 1.02 -4.23
CA ILE A 100 -7.25 1.72 -4.57
C ILE A 100 -7.15 2.31 -5.97
N SER A 101 -5.99 2.91 -6.29
CA SER A 101 -5.80 3.58 -7.58
C SER A 101 -4.32 3.65 -7.93
N LEU A 102 -4.06 3.68 -9.24
CA LEU A 102 -2.71 3.73 -9.79
C LEU A 102 -2.54 5.06 -10.51
N HIS A 103 -1.36 5.67 -10.37
CA HIS A 103 -1.13 7.02 -10.90
C HIS A 103 0.22 7.11 -11.58
N THR A 104 0.28 7.91 -12.65
CA THR A 104 1.50 8.06 -13.43
C THR A 104 2.42 9.17 -12.93
N THR A 105 1.92 10.04 -12.03
CA THR A 105 2.73 11.12 -11.48
C THR A 105 2.58 11.21 -9.97
N LYS A 106 3.59 11.83 -9.32
CA LYS A 106 3.51 12.10 -7.88
C LYS A 106 2.33 12.97 -7.52
N GLY A 107 2.09 14.01 -8.33
CA GLY A 107 1.01 14.95 -8.06
C GLY A 107 -0.36 14.28 -8.06
N GLN A 108 -0.60 13.43 -9.04
CA GLN A 108 -1.85 12.69 -9.10
C GLN A 108 -2.01 11.76 -7.91
N CYS A 109 -0.93 11.07 -7.55
CA CYS A 109 -0.94 10.15 -6.42
C CYS A 109 -1.23 10.87 -5.13
N ASN A 110 -0.56 12.00 -4.89
CA ASN A 110 -0.75 12.80 -3.69
C ASN A 110 -2.16 13.36 -3.61
N TYR A 111 -2.68 13.84 -4.74
CA TYR A 111 -4.02 14.39 -4.81
C TYR A 111 -5.07 13.33 -4.47
N GLU A 112 -4.94 12.16 -5.06
CA GLU A 112 -5.91 11.09 -4.82
C GLU A 112 -5.84 10.58 -3.37
N GLU A 113 -4.66 10.51 -2.78
CA GLU A 113 -4.55 10.16 -1.38
C GLU A 113 -5.34 11.15 -0.51
N THR A 114 -5.12 12.44 -0.74
CA THR A 114 -5.82 13.48 0.01
C THR A 114 -7.34 13.35 -0.18
N ARG A 115 -7.78 13.13 -1.41
CA ARG A 115 -9.20 12.96 -1.71
C ARG A 115 -9.78 11.77 -0.94
N GLN A 116 -9.07 10.63 -0.92
CA GLN A 116 -9.53 9.45 -0.20
C GLN A 116 -9.63 9.69 1.30
N LEU A 117 -8.69 10.46 1.86
CA LEU A 117 -8.73 10.79 3.28
C LEU A 117 -9.98 11.60 3.63
N PHE A 118 -10.38 12.51 2.75
CA PHE A 118 -11.58 13.34 2.99
C PHE A 118 -12.87 12.59 2.75
N ILE A 119 -12.99 11.86 1.64
CA ILE A 119 -14.26 11.21 1.32
C ILE A 119 -14.58 10.06 2.27
N ASN A 120 -13.55 9.48 2.91
CA ASN A 120 -13.75 8.40 3.87
C ASN A 120 -13.82 8.92 5.31
N ASN A 121 -13.70 10.23 5.52
CA ASN A 121 -13.75 10.84 6.84
C ASN A 121 -12.79 10.16 7.83
N VAL A 122 -11.56 9.90 7.37
CA VAL A 122 -10.63 9.05 8.13
C VAL A 122 -10.29 9.56 9.51
N LEU A 123 -10.37 10.89 9.73
CA LEU A 123 -10.05 11.46 11.03
C LEU A 123 -11.20 11.36 12.03
N THR A 124 -12.43 11.20 11.56
CA THR A 124 -13.62 11.27 12.41
C THR A 124 -14.45 10.00 12.41
N GLU A 125 -14.27 9.11 11.43
CA GLU A 125 -15.07 7.91 11.34
C GLU A 125 -14.75 6.96 12.49
N ALA A 126 -15.80 6.34 13.04
CA ALA A 126 -15.65 5.44 14.18
C ALA A 126 -16.48 4.19 13.96
N THR A 127 -16.08 3.12 14.64
CA THR A 127 -16.84 1.87 14.66
C THR A 127 -18.02 2.02 15.62
N ASN A 128 -18.86 0.97 15.70
CA ASN A 128 -20.07 1.01 16.55
C ASN A 128 -19.76 1.23 18.02
N ASP A 129 -18.59 0.85 18.49
CA ASP A 129 -18.19 1.03 19.88
C ASP A 129 -17.43 2.34 20.14
N GLY A 130 -17.36 3.21 19.14
CA GLY A 130 -16.70 4.50 19.28
C GLY A 130 -15.20 4.48 19.03
N THR A 131 -14.61 3.34 18.71
CA THR A 131 -13.20 3.24 18.40
C THR A 131 -12.92 3.87 17.03
N PRO A 132 -11.83 4.64 16.85
CA PRO A 132 -11.51 5.16 15.54
C PRO A 132 -11.41 4.06 14.49
N ALA A 133 -12.04 4.29 13.34
CA ALA A 133 -12.08 3.30 12.26
C ALA A 133 -10.78 3.25 11.47
N TYR A 134 -9.94 4.27 11.60
CA TYR A 134 -8.71 4.40 10.83
C TYR A 134 -7.51 4.66 11.72
N TYR A 135 -6.38 4.07 11.34
CA TYR A 135 -5.09 4.38 11.97
C TYR A 135 -4.67 5.83 11.67
N ASN A 136 -5.18 6.38 10.57
CA ASN A 136 -4.84 7.75 10.15
C ASN A 136 -5.28 8.83 11.15
N SER A 137 -6.15 8.48 12.08
CA SER A 137 -6.67 9.47 13.04
C SER A 137 -5.65 9.84 14.11
N ASN A 138 -4.53 9.18 14.13
CA ASN A 138 -3.46 9.50 15.09
C ASN A 138 -2.52 10.55 14.55
#